data_e8fec7bf717f454d39e1dace201f24b2
#
_entry.id   e8fec7bf717f454d39e1dace201f24b2
#
_cell.length_a   1.000
_cell.length_b   1.000
_cell.length_c   1.000
_cell.angle_alpha   90.00
_cell.angle_beta   90.00
_cell.angle_gamma   90.00
#
_symmetry.space_group_name_H-M   'P 1'
#
loop_
_entity.id
_entity.type
_entity.pdbx_description
1 polymer ?
#
loop_
_entity_poly.entity_id
_entity_poly.type
_entity_poly.pdbx_seq_one_letter_code
_entity_poly.pdbx_strand_id
1 'polypeptide(L)'
;TLSLHDALPIYSQAGGMARDYLTGRGLNEEICHEFRLGLALGGTTLARKAMEKGFSREELRAAGLTRQRGDDYFQRRLLFPLTDRQGRVLGFQARKLHEDDPLQAKYVNTPESELFHKGSIVYGLDKARASIAREDRACVVEGNTDVIALRQAGFEPVVASMGTALTEQQLKELGRLTKRLWLAFDGDAAGETATLR
;
A
#
# COMPACT_ATOMS: atom_id res chain seq x y z
N THR A 1 -1.25 19.16 -1.57
CA THR A 1 -1.14 17.69 -1.46
C THR A 1 -1.45 17.12 -2.84
N LEU A 2 -0.55 16.31 -3.40
CA LEU A 2 -0.82 15.60 -4.64
C LEU A 2 -1.89 14.55 -4.34
N SER A 3 -3.08 14.68 -4.93
CA SER A 3 -4.06 13.61 -4.90
C SER A 3 -3.61 12.54 -5.89
N LEU A 4 -3.41 11.32 -5.41
CA LEU A 4 -3.08 10.16 -6.24
C LEU A 4 -4.14 9.87 -7.30
N HIS A 5 -5.40 10.15 -7.01
CA HIS A 5 -6.50 10.02 -7.97
C HIS A 5 -6.28 10.87 -9.22
N ASP A 6 -5.72 12.08 -9.07
CA ASP A 6 -5.46 12.96 -10.21
C ASP A 6 -4.23 12.54 -11.01
N ALA A 7 -3.27 11.86 -10.35
CA ALA A 7 -1.99 11.53 -10.97
C ALA A 7 -1.96 10.12 -11.58
N LEU A 8 -2.74 9.16 -11.04
CA LEU A 8 -2.61 7.74 -11.30
C LEU A 8 -3.98 7.07 -11.51
N PRO A 9 -4.69 7.34 -12.60
CA PRO A 9 -6.07 6.92 -12.80
C PRO A 9 -6.18 5.43 -13.11
N ILE A 10 -6.59 4.63 -12.15
CA ILE A 10 -6.89 3.19 -12.32
C ILE A 10 -8.10 2.99 -13.25
N TYR A 11 -9.03 3.95 -13.27
CA TYR A 11 -10.26 3.93 -14.08
C TYR A 11 -10.10 4.62 -15.45
N SER A 12 -8.87 4.96 -15.85
CA SER A 12 -8.58 5.40 -17.22
C SER A 12 -8.54 4.21 -18.19
N GLN A 13 -8.51 4.51 -19.49
CA GLN A 13 -8.34 3.48 -20.54
C GLN A 13 -7.08 2.62 -20.31
N ALA A 14 -5.99 3.20 -19.81
CA ALA A 14 -4.75 2.48 -19.51
C ALA A 14 -4.85 1.54 -18.29
N GLY A 15 -5.91 1.64 -17.47
CA GLY A 15 -6.08 0.89 -16.24
C GLY A 15 -6.72 -0.50 -16.38
N GLY A 16 -6.96 -1.00 -17.61
CA GLY A 16 -7.65 -2.27 -17.84
C GLY A 16 -7.09 -3.43 -17.02
N MET A 17 -5.80 -3.73 -17.18
CA MET A 17 -5.15 -4.83 -16.45
C MET A 17 -5.19 -4.67 -14.92
N ALA A 18 -5.12 -3.44 -14.43
CA ALA A 18 -5.25 -3.19 -12.98
C ALA A 18 -6.66 -3.51 -12.50
N ARG A 19 -7.69 -3.08 -13.24
CA ARG A 19 -9.10 -3.41 -12.93
C ARG A 19 -9.37 -4.90 -13.01
N ASP A 20 -8.91 -5.58 -14.08
CA ASP A 20 -9.06 -7.03 -14.25
C ASP A 20 -8.45 -7.79 -13.07
N TYR A 21 -7.27 -7.37 -12.62
CA TYR A 21 -6.64 -7.95 -11.44
C TYR A 21 -7.48 -7.74 -10.17
N LEU A 22 -7.97 -6.52 -9.93
CA LEU A 22 -8.76 -6.19 -8.73
C LEU A 22 -10.11 -6.91 -8.75
N THR A 23 -10.79 -6.93 -9.89
CA THR A 23 -12.03 -7.67 -10.09
C THR A 23 -11.83 -9.18 -9.91
N GLY A 24 -10.73 -9.72 -10.45
CA GLY A 24 -10.35 -11.12 -10.24
C GLY A 24 -10.05 -11.49 -8.79
N ARG A 25 -9.79 -10.48 -7.93
CA ARG A 25 -9.68 -10.60 -6.48
C ARG A 25 -10.99 -10.33 -5.72
N GLY A 26 -12.09 -10.11 -6.44
CA GLY A 26 -13.39 -9.79 -5.87
C GLY A 26 -13.52 -8.39 -5.28
N LEU A 27 -12.57 -7.48 -5.59
CA LEU A 27 -12.58 -6.11 -5.08
C LEU A 27 -13.42 -5.22 -6.01
N ASN A 28 -14.42 -4.56 -5.45
CA ASN A 28 -15.28 -3.63 -6.17
C ASN A 28 -14.64 -2.23 -6.28
N GLU A 29 -15.28 -1.36 -7.08
CA GLU A 29 -14.78 0.00 -7.32
C GLU A 29 -14.81 0.85 -6.06
N GLU A 30 -15.83 0.75 -5.24
CA GLU A 30 -16.02 1.53 -4.02
C GLU A 30 -14.85 1.31 -3.04
N ILE A 31 -14.50 0.05 -2.77
CA ILE A 31 -13.39 -0.27 -1.86
C ILE A 31 -12.04 0.15 -2.45
N CYS A 32 -11.87 0.05 -3.78
CA CYS A 32 -10.66 0.52 -4.45
C CYS A 32 -10.48 2.06 -4.31
N HIS A 33 -11.59 2.80 -4.37
CA HIS A 33 -11.60 4.25 -4.10
C HIS A 33 -11.33 4.56 -2.63
N GLU A 34 -11.95 3.83 -1.69
CA GLU A 34 -11.70 4.00 -0.26
C GLU A 34 -10.21 3.84 0.08
N PHE A 35 -9.56 2.84 -0.51
CA PHE A 35 -8.11 2.61 -0.34
C PHE A 35 -7.23 3.43 -1.28
N ARG A 36 -7.82 4.28 -2.11
CA ARG A 36 -7.10 5.17 -3.04
C ARG A 36 -6.11 4.43 -3.93
N LEU A 37 -6.49 3.24 -4.42
CA LEU A 37 -5.64 2.46 -5.30
C LEU A 37 -5.36 3.21 -6.59
N GLY A 38 -4.15 3.09 -7.11
CA GLY A 38 -3.69 3.83 -8.28
C GLY A 38 -2.92 2.98 -9.26
N LEU A 39 -2.65 3.55 -10.45
CA LEU A 39 -1.82 2.93 -11.48
C LEU A 39 -0.65 3.85 -11.84
N ALA A 40 0.57 3.36 -11.69
CA ALA A 40 1.74 4.01 -12.26
C ALA A 40 1.77 3.77 -13.76
N LEU A 41 1.59 4.81 -14.55
CA LEU A 41 1.63 4.72 -16.03
C LEU A 41 3.06 4.54 -16.55
N GLY A 42 4.04 5.04 -15.80
CA GLY A 42 5.46 4.98 -16.16
C GLY A 42 5.93 6.14 -17.04
N GLY A 43 7.15 6.00 -17.55
CA GLY A 43 7.85 7.09 -18.23
C GLY A 43 8.17 8.22 -17.26
N THR A 44 7.68 9.42 -17.54
CA THR A 44 7.80 10.61 -16.70
C THR A 44 6.43 11.20 -16.34
N THR A 45 5.38 10.39 -16.43
CA THR A 45 3.99 10.87 -16.31
C THR A 45 3.70 11.47 -14.95
N LEU A 46 4.10 10.78 -13.86
CA LEU A 46 3.93 11.29 -12.50
C LEU A 46 4.80 12.51 -12.27
N ALA A 47 6.09 12.44 -12.63
CA ALA A 47 7.04 13.52 -12.46
C ALA A 47 6.54 14.81 -13.13
N ARG A 48 6.09 14.73 -14.40
CA ARG A 48 5.56 15.88 -15.13
C ARG A 48 4.35 16.49 -14.44
N LYS A 49 3.34 15.66 -14.10
CA LYS A 49 2.12 16.15 -13.42
C LYS A 49 2.41 16.75 -12.04
N ALA A 50 3.37 16.20 -11.32
CA ALA A 50 3.78 16.73 -10.02
C ALA A 50 4.48 18.09 -10.18
N MET A 51 5.36 18.23 -11.15
CA MET A 51 6.03 19.52 -11.46
C MET A 51 5.03 20.59 -11.92
N GLU A 52 4.01 20.24 -12.70
CA GLU A 52 2.90 21.14 -13.06
C GLU A 52 2.13 21.64 -11.83
N LYS A 53 2.14 20.87 -10.73
CA LYS A 53 1.55 21.26 -9.42
C LYS A 53 2.54 21.97 -8.49
N GLY A 54 3.75 22.28 -8.95
CA GLY A 54 4.73 23.06 -8.23
C GLY A 54 5.74 22.27 -7.41
N PHE A 55 5.77 20.94 -7.51
CA PHE A 55 6.80 20.13 -6.85
C PHE A 55 8.11 20.14 -7.62
N SER A 56 9.23 20.26 -6.92
CA SER A 56 10.56 20.22 -7.50
C SER A 56 11.01 18.77 -7.80
N ARG A 57 12.02 18.63 -8.64
CA ARG A 57 12.62 17.31 -8.92
C ARG A 57 13.29 16.72 -7.70
N GLU A 58 13.88 17.57 -6.87
CA GLU A 58 14.53 17.20 -5.61
C GLU A 58 13.53 16.62 -4.63
N GLU A 59 12.37 17.26 -4.46
CA GLU A 59 11.28 16.76 -3.61
C GLU A 59 10.74 15.41 -4.10
N LEU A 60 10.53 15.26 -5.41
CA LEU A 60 10.05 14.00 -5.99
C LEU A 60 11.05 12.86 -5.80
N ARG A 61 12.35 13.15 -5.91
CA ARG A 61 13.41 12.18 -5.67
C ARG A 61 13.53 11.83 -4.19
N ALA A 62 13.50 12.83 -3.30
CA ALA A 62 13.53 12.61 -1.85
C ALA A 62 12.34 11.79 -1.36
N ALA A 63 11.16 11.95 -1.98
CA ALA A 63 9.97 11.15 -1.72
C ALA A 63 10.01 9.75 -2.36
N GLY A 64 11.09 9.38 -3.08
CA GLY A 64 11.21 8.09 -3.76
C GLY A 64 10.26 7.87 -4.93
N LEU A 65 9.71 8.95 -5.51
CA LEU A 65 8.76 8.90 -6.63
C LEU A 65 9.45 8.91 -7.99
N THR A 66 10.68 9.40 -8.06
CA THR A 66 11.48 9.45 -9.29
C THR A 66 12.87 8.86 -9.08
N ARG A 67 13.46 8.36 -10.17
CA ARG A 67 14.85 7.91 -10.22
C ARG A 67 15.80 9.09 -10.45
N GLN A 68 17.11 8.86 -10.35
CA GLN A 68 18.14 9.89 -10.61
C GLN A 68 18.02 10.52 -12.00
N ARG A 69 17.59 9.74 -13.01
CA ARG A 69 17.39 10.22 -14.39
C ARG A 69 16.14 11.07 -14.56
N GLY A 70 15.27 11.18 -13.53
CA GLY A 70 14.04 11.95 -13.56
C GLY A 70 12.82 11.19 -14.08
N ASP A 71 12.95 9.91 -14.44
CA ASP A 71 11.83 9.03 -14.74
C ASP A 71 11.11 8.57 -13.46
N ASP A 72 9.85 8.20 -13.62
CA ASP A 72 9.02 7.69 -12.53
C ASP A 72 9.63 6.42 -11.94
N TYR A 73 9.63 6.28 -10.61
CA TYR A 73 10.20 5.11 -9.95
C TYR A 73 9.42 3.83 -10.29
N PHE A 74 8.09 3.91 -10.24
CA PHE A 74 7.20 2.80 -10.59
C PHE A 74 6.77 2.90 -12.05
N GLN A 75 6.83 1.78 -12.78
CA GLN A 75 6.51 1.69 -14.18
C GLN A 75 5.40 0.66 -14.39
N ARG A 76 4.23 1.05 -14.92
CA ARG A 76 3.10 0.18 -15.27
C ARG A 76 2.69 -0.79 -14.15
N ARG A 77 2.65 -0.30 -12.89
CA ARG A 77 2.32 -1.10 -11.71
C ARG A 77 1.07 -0.60 -11.01
N LEU A 78 0.28 -1.53 -10.45
CA LEU A 78 -0.79 -1.21 -9.52
C LEU A 78 -0.19 -0.71 -8.20
N LEU A 79 -0.66 0.44 -7.72
CA LEU A 79 -0.16 1.09 -6.52
C LEU A 79 -1.14 0.98 -5.37
N PHE A 80 -0.62 0.59 -4.23
CA PHE A 80 -1.29 0.59 -2.93
C PHE A 80 -0.63 1.66 -2.07
N PRO A 81 -1.35 2.76 -1.71
CA PRO A 81 -0.80 3.79 -0.84
C PRO A 81 -0.47 3.24 0.54
N LEU A 82 0.70 3.57 1.04
CA LEU A 82 1.15 3.26 2.39
C LEU A 82 1.01 4.52 3.24
N THR A 83 0.17 4.45 4.26
CA THR A 83 -0.24 5.62 5.03
C THR A 83 0.24 5.54 6.47
N ASP A 84 0.40 6.72 7.07
CA ASP A 84 0.47 6.81 8.53
C ASP A 84 -0.94 6.66 9.16
N ARG A 85 -0.99 6.64 10.49
CA ARG A 85 -2.24 6.52 11.25
C ARG A 85 -3.23 7.67 11.03
N GLN A 86 -2.81 8.79 10.45
CA GLN A 86 -3.64 9.94 10.08
C GLN A 86 -4.13 9.89 8.63
N GLY A 87 -3.73 8.88 7.86
CA GLY A 87 -4.09 8.70 6.45
C GLY A 87 -3.24 9.53 5.47
N ARG A 88 -2.11 10.12 5.93
CA ARG A 88 -1.16 10.79 5.04
C ARG A 88 -0.33 9.73 4.33
N VAL A 89 -0.21 9.84 3.01
CA VAL A 89 0.58 8.90 2.21
C VAL A 89 2.07 9.17 2.45
N LEU A 90 2.78 8.14 2.88
CA LEU A 90 4.23 8.15 3.11
C LEU A 90 4.99 7.49 1.96
N GLY A 91 4.36 6.57 1.24
CA GLY A 91 4.94 5.83 0.14
C GLY A 91 3.92 4.90 -0.51
N PHE A 92 4.42 3.96 -1.29
CA PHE A 92 3.59 3.00 -2.03
C PHE A 92 4.19 1.60 -1.99
N GLN A 93 3.33 0.60 -2.00
CA GLN A 93 3.65 -0.71 -2.49
C GLN A 93 3.12 -0.85 -3.92
N ALA A 94 3.93 -1.33 -4.83
CA ALA A 94 3.63 -1.44 -6.25
C ALA A 94 3.64 -2.90 -6.70
N ARG A 95 2.49 -3.39 -7.20
CA ARG A 95 2.36 -4.75 -7.72
C ARG A 95 2.62 -4.81 -9.21
N LYS A 96 3.43 -5.78 -9.63
CA LYS A 96 3.68 -6.11 -11.03
C LYS A 96 2.37 -6.49 -11.74
N LEU A 97 2.11 -5.91 -12.92
CA LEU A 97 0.98 -6.24 -13.79
C LEU A 97 1.42 -6.86 -15.12
N HIS A 98 2.63 -6.56 -15.57
CA HIS A 98 3.14 -6.97 -16.87
C HIS A 98 4.34 -7.91 -16.73
N GLU A 99 4.41 -8.95 -17.56
CA GLU A 99 5.52 -9.92 -17.51
C GLU A 99 6.86 -9.31 -17.95
N ASP A 100 6.84 -8.32 -18.83
CA ASP A 100 8.02 -7.58 -19.32
C ASP A 100 8.47 -6.45 -18.38
N ASP A 101 7.95 -6.39 -17.13
CA ASP A 101 8.40 -5.43 -16.14
C ASP A 101 9.88 -5.66 -15.79
N PRO A 102 10.75 -4.64 -15.91
CA PRO A 102 12.18 -4.80 -15.63
C PRO A 102 12.46 -5.15 -14.16
N LEU A 103 11.57 -4.80 -13.24
CA LEU A 103 11.63 -5.23 -11.84
C LEU A 103 10.85 -6.54 -11.69
N GLN A 104 11.57 -7.66 -11.64
CA GLN A 104 10.95 -9.00 -11.61
C GLN A 104 10.13 -9.28 -10.34
N ALA A 105 10.41 -8.59 -9.24
CA ALA A 105 9.70 -8.77 -7.99
C ALA A 105 8.20 -8.48 -8.14
N LYS A 106 7.37 -9.40 -7.64
CA LYS A 106 5.90 -9.30 -7.65
C LYS A 106 5.43 -8.01 -6.96
N TYR A 107 6.06 -7.64 -5.84
CA TYR A 107 5.83 -6.39 -5.11
C TYR A 107 7.13 -5.64 -4.89
N VAL A 108 7.09 -4.33 -5.07
CA VAL A 108 8.19 -3.40 -4.79
C VAL A 108 7.62 -2.24 -3.98
N ASN A 109 8.35 -1.80 -2.96
CA ASN A 109 7.97 -0.63 -2.17
C ASN A 109 8.70 0.62 -2.64
N THR A 110 8.17 1.80 -2.26
CA THR A 110 8.96 3.04 -2.25
C THR A 110 10.29 2.80 -1.53
N PRO A 111 11.40 3.32 -2.04
CA PRO A 111 12.69 3.25 -1.33
C PRO A 111 12.62 3.85 0.07
N GLU A 112 13.42 3.29 1.01
CA GLU A 112 13.59 3.89 2.33
C GLU A 112 14.02 5.37 2.20
N SER A 113 13.41 6.23 2.99
CA SER A 113 13.66 7.67 2.97
C SER A 113 13.35 8.29 4.35
N GLU A 114 13.58 9.58 4.51
CA GLU A 114 13.19 10.30 5.74
C GLU A 114 11.68 10.23 6.03
N LEU A 115 10.86 10.08 4.98
CA LEU A 115 9.41 10.02 5.09
C LEU A 115 8.87 8.59 5.18
N PHE A 116 9.59 7.61 4.66
CA PHE A 116 9.10 6.23 4.51
C PHE A 116 10.08 5.21 5.09
N HIS A 117 9.62 4.50 6.12
CA HIS A 117 10.31 3.36 6.72
C HIS A 117 9.37 2.15 6.70
N LYS A 118 9.63 1.18 5.82
CA LYS A 118 8.77 0.00 5.64
C LYS A 118 8.47 -0.70 6.97
N GLY A 119 9.46 -0.85 7.84
CA GLY A 119 9.33 -1.52 9.13
C GLY A 119 8.41 -0.83 10.14
N SER A 120 7.99 0.42 9.88
CA SER A 120 7.05 1.16 10.74
C SER A 120 5.61 1.18 10.21
N ILE A 121 5.41 0.76 8.96
CA ILE A 121 4.09 0.82 8.31
C ILE A 121 3.23 -0.38 8.72
N VAL A 122 2.02 -0.07 9.19
CA VAL A 122 0.92 -1.04 9.36
C VAL A 122 -0.14 -0.69 8.34
N TYR A 123 -0.30 -1.53 7.31
CA TYR A 123 -1.23 -1.25 6.22
C TYR A 123 -2.69 -1.25 6.69
N GLY A 124 -3.45 -0.24 6.31
CA GLY A 124 -4.87 -0.10 6.66
C GLY A 124 -5.13 0.46 8.07
N LEU A 125 -4.08 0.78 8.85
CA LEU A 125 -4.24 1.26 10.22
C LEU A 125 -5.02 2.58 10.31
N ASP A 126 -4.85 3.47 9.34
CA ASP A 126 -5.60 4.74 9.26
C ASP A 126 -7.12 4.51 9.25
N LYS A 127 -7.57 3.43 8.62
CA LYS A 127 -8.97 3.04 8.49
C LYS A 127 -9.46 2.15 9.65
N ALA A 128 -8.60 1.28 10.14
CA ALA A 128 -8.95 0.27 11.14
C ALA A 128 -8.87 0.77 12.59
N ARG A 129 -8.12 1.86 12.89
CA ARG A 129 -7.81 2.28 14.26
C ARG A 129 -9.04 2.50 15.15
N ALA A 130 -10.13 3.05 14.59
CA ALA A 130 -11.35 3.32 15.36
C ALA A 130 -12.07 2.02 15.72
N SER A 131 -12.19 1.08 14.78
CA SER A 131 -12.78 -0.22 15.02
C SER A 131 -11.92 -1.09 15.94
N ILE A 132 -10.58 -1.05 15.78
CA ILE A 132 -9.66 -1.73 16.70
C ILE A 132 -9.85 -1.26 18.14
N ALA A 133 -9.90 0.05 18.35
CA ALA A 133 -10.09 0.62 19.69
C ALA A 133 -11.49 0.31 20.26
N ARG A 134 -12.54 0.35 19.43
CA ARG A 134 -13.92 0.06 19.81
C ARG A 134 -14.10 -1.41 20.23
N GLU A 135 -13.51 -2.33 19.45
CA GLU A 135 -13.66 -3.76 19.63
C GLU A 135 -12.57 -4.39 20.51
N ASP A 136 -11.57 -3.58 20.91
CA ASP A 136 -10.37 -3.99 21.65
C ASP A 136 -9.72 -5.25 21.07
N ARG A 137 -9.58 -5.30 19.75
CA ARG A 137 -8.89 -6.38 19.02
C ARG A 137 -8.40 -5.89 17.67
N ALA A 138 -7.30 -6.46 17.17
CA ALA A 138 -6.84 -6.27 15.80
C ALA A 138 -6.56 -7.63 15.16
N CYS A 139 -7.03 -7.83 13.93
CA CYS A 139 -6.65 -8.94 13.07
C CYS A 139 -5.49 -8.50 12.18
N VAL A 140 -4.39 -9.24 12.22
CA VAL A 140 -3.21 -8.98 11.37
C VAL A 140 -3.14 -10.05 10.31
N VAL A 141 -3.22 -9.64 9.05
CA VAL A 141 -3.08 -10.47 7.86
C VAL A 141 -1.75 -10.20 7.15
N GLU A 142 -1.42 -10.97 6.11
CA GLU A 142 -0.13 -10.82 5.43
C GLU A 142 -0.10 -9.64 4.46
N GLY A 143 -1.12 -9.49 3.63
CA GLY A 143 -1.11 -8.63 2.47
C GLY A 143 -2.15 -7.52 2.47
N ASN A 144 -1.90 -6.53 1.60
CA ASN A 144 -2.80 -5.41 1.38
C ASN A 144 -4.16 -5.84 0.81
N THR A 145 -4.17 -6.80 -0.13
CA THR A 145 -5.41 -7.31 -0.73
C THR A 145 -6.31 -8.00 0.28
N ASP A 146 -5.72 -8.65 1.29
CA ASP A 146 -6.47 -9.35 2.33
C ASP A 146 -7.17 -8.34 3.25
N VAL A 147 -6.46 -7.26 3.63
CA VAL A 147 -7.06 -6.14 4.37
C VAL A 147 -8.24 -5.56 3.60
N ILE A 148 -8.05 -5.27 2.30
CA ILE A 148 -9.07 -4.65 1.47
C ILE A 148 -10.30 -5.56 1.33
N ALA A 149 -10.08 -6.87 1.08
CA ALA A 149 -11.16 -7.84 0.93
C ALA A 149 -11.96 -8.04 2.22
N LEU A 150 -11.29 -8.19 3.36
CA LEU A 150 -11.95 -8.31 4.66
C LEU A 150 -12.75 -7.06 5.01
N ARG A 151 -12.18 -5.87 4.73
CA ARG A 151 -12.89 -4.63 4.97
C ARG A 151 -14.10 -4.46 4.06
N GLN A 152 -14.01 -4.83 2.78
CA GLN A 152 -15.16 -4.88 1.87
C GLN A 152 -16.24 -5.81 2.38
N ALA A 153 -15.88 -6.93 3.01
CA ALA A 153 -16.80 -7.86 3.66
C ALA A 153 -17.38 -7.37 5.00
N GLY A 154 -17.03 -6.14 5.43
CA GLY A 154 -17.51 -5.55 6.68
C GLY A 154 -16.68 -5.87 7.93
N PHE A 155 -15.55 -6.56 7.79
CA PHE A 155 -14.63 -6.81 8.90
C PHE A 155 -13.61 -5.67 9.01
N GLU A 156 -13.87 -4.74 9.93
CA GLU A 156 -13.14 -3.48 10.02
C GLU A 156 -11.82 -3.51 10.81
N PRO A 157 -11.65 -4.28 11.93
CA PRO A 157 -10.45 -4.24 12.75
C PRO A 157 -9.31 -5.08 12.15
N VAL A 158 -8.99 -4.85 10.86
CA VAL A 158 -8.00 -5.61 10.10
C VAL A 158 -6.89 -4.72 9.55
N VAL A 159 -5.66 -5.21 9.68
CA VAL A 159 -4.42 -4.54 9.20
C VAL A 159 -3.46 -5.58 8.62
N ALA A 160 -2.42 -5.14 7.91
CA ALA A 160 -1.38 -6.06 7.43
C ALA A 160 0.04 -5.61 7.80
N SER A 161 0.91 -6.63 7.99
CA SER A 161 2.34 -6.46 8.21
C SER A 161 3.15 -6.28 6.91
N MET A 162 2.53 -6.50 5.75
CA MET A 162 3.11 -6.32 4.41
C MET A 162 4.23 -7.30 4.03
N GLY A 163 4.01 -8.60 4.31
CA GLY A 163 4.87 -9.70 3.86
C GLY A 163 6.15 -9.87 4.68
N THR A 164 6.12 -9.47 5.96
CA THR A 164 7.19 -9.70 6.94
C THR A 164 6.57 -10.04 8.28
N ALA A 165 7.32 -10.72 9.16
CA ALA A 165 6.93 -10.81 10.57
C ALA A 165 6.69 -9.40 11.15
N LEU A 166 5.79 -9.29 12.11
CA LEU A 166 5.53 -8.03 12.79
C LEU A 166 6.81 -7.49 13.44
N THR A 167 7.16 -6.26 13.11
CA THR A 167 8.29 -5.58 13.75
C THR A 167 7.88 -5.05 15.14
N GLU A 168 8.87 -4.80 15.99
CA GLU A 168 8.65 -4.17 17.29
C GLU A 168 7.93 -2.82 17.17
N GLN A 169 8.25 -2.05 16.13
CA GLN A 169 7.61 -0.76 15.89
C GLN A 169 6.13 -0.91 15.51
N GLN A 170 5.79 -1.86 14.65
CA GLN A 170 4.40 -2.17 14.30
C GLN A 170 3.61 -2.67 15.53
N LEU A 171 4.22 -3.54 16.35
CA LEU A 171 3.62 -3.99 17.60
C LEU A 171 3.38 -2.84 18.58
N LYS A 172 4.31 -1.89 18.69
CA LYS A 172 4.14 -0.67 19.51
C LYS A 172 2.97 0.18 19.02
N GLU A 173 2.81 0.34 17.71
CA GLU A 173 1.67 1.10 17.14
C GLU A 173 0.32 0.41 17.43
N LEU A 174 0.22 -0.89 17.20
CA LEU A 174 -1.00 -1.66 17.50
C LEU A 174 -1.29 -1.72 19.00
N GLY A 175 -0.26 -1.89 19.83
CA GLY A 175 -0.35 -1.97 21.28
C GLY A 175 -0.86 -0.71 21.99
N ARG A 176 -0.91 0.43 21.28
CA ARG A 176 -1.56 1.67 21.73
C ARG A 176 -3.08 1.62 21.61
N LEU A 177 -3.60 0.74 20.76
CA LEU A 177 -5.03 0.64 20.44
C LEU A 177 -5.68 -0.57 21.12
N THR A 178 -4.96 -1.70 21.21
CA THR A 178 -5.46 -2.94 21.81
C THR A 178 -4.32 -3.81 22.33
N LYS A 179 -4.64 -4.71 23.26
CA LYS A 179 -3.73 -5.77 23.73
C LYS A 179 -4.05 -7.13 23.13
N ARG A 180 -5.08 -7.23 22.28
CA ARG A 180 -5.54 -8.48 21.65
C ARG A 180 -5.25 -8.46 20.15
N LEU A 181 -4.26 -9.25 19.74
CA LEU A 181 -3.90 -9.42 18.34
C LEU A 181 -4.26 -10.84 17.90
N TRP A 182 -4.96 -10.93 16.78
CA TRP A 182 -5.25 -12.17 16.06
C TRP A 182 -4.40 -12.22 14.81
N LEU A 183 -3.58 -13.24 14.68
CA LEU A 183 -2.74 -13.44 13.50
C LEU A 183 -3.47 -14.39 12.55
N ALA A 184 -3.75 -13.93 11.34
CA ALA A 184 -4.41 -14.70 10.30
C ALA A 184 -3.49 -14.71 9.06
N PHE A 185 -2.43 -15.50 9.15
CA PHE A 185 -1.45 -15.69 8.08
C PHE A 185 -1.80 -16.92 7.24
N ASP A 186 -1.29 -16.94 6.00
CA ASP A 186 -1.48 -18.08 5.12
C ASP A 186 -0.88 -19.34 5.76
N GLY A 187 -1.53 -20.51 5.58
CA GLY A 187 -1.08 -21.77 6.14
C GLY A 187 0.10 -22.41 5.39
N ASP A 188 0.95 -21.60 4.76
CA ASP A 188 2.18 -22.04 4.12
C ASP A 188 3.40 -21.93 5.06
N ALA A 189 4.55 -22.47 4.63
CA ALA A 189 5.78 -22.45 5.42
C ALA A 189 6.27 -21.03 5.78
N ALA A 190 5.90 -20.01 5.00
CA ALA A 190 6.25 -18.62 5.28
C ALA A 190 5.36 -18.03 6.38
N GLY A 191 4.06 -18.33 6.37
CA GLY A 191 3.09 -17.91 7.37
C GLY A 191 3.36 -18.57 8.74
N GLU A 192 3.69 -19.86 8.76
CA GLU A 192 4.14 -20.55 10.00
C GLU A 192 5.38 -19.88 10.60
N THR A 193 6.37 -19.55 9.77
CA THR A 193 7.60 -18.88 10.23
C THR A 193 7.30 -17.48 10.76
N ALA A 194 6.34 -16.74 10.16
CA ALA A 194 5.94 -15.41 10.61
C ALA A 194 5.21 -15.45 11.97
N THR A 195 4.43 -16.51 12.22
CA THR A 195 3.69 -16.71 13.48
C THR A 195 4.60 -17.04 14.66
N LEU A 196 5.74 -17.71 14.41
CA LEU A 196 6.68 -18.19 15.45
C LEU A 196 7.75 -17.16 15.85
N ARG A 197 7.81 -16.00 15.23
CA ARG A 197 8.77 -14.91 15.51
C ARG A 197 8.12 -13.79 16.30
#